data_99e8c14010c481efaad66986c1e44eda
#
_entry.id   99e8c14010c481efaad66986c1e44eda
#
_cell.length_a   1.000
_cell.length_b   1.000
_cell.length_c   1.000
_cell.angle_alpha   90.00
_cell.angle_beta   90.00
_cell.angle_gamma   90.00
#
_symmetry.space_group_name_H-M   'P 1'
#
loop_
_entity.id
_entity.type
_entity.pdbx_description
1 polymer ?
#
loop_
_entity_poly.entity_id
_entity_poly.type
_entity_poly.pdbx_seq_one_letter_code
_entity_poly.pdbx_strand_id
1 'polypeptide(L)'
;MNIFKEIMFKMLKCRLIHISHNGICRRFYIQKVKYTLDICTIRSYNKSDIFIERNSIMAVNQSIYPTFAQVKELPFYLTGIGGSEYQGQISRPEGYLWHQILYSAKGTGELRFNDQILTVSEGRWFFLPADYPHEYYPLTACWDVRWAAFDGSACKALLEELEMTKPCVIRPESTESLCSLYNKMFIEQKSDKIYGNYICSGLIYQYILEFYHTAKSTEEGKDRSSLLMPVLNYIDDNYSKDFPMTVLAELAGITPQHLCRVFKETMHMRPNEYLMMCRLSEAKRLLKFSDIPVAEIGRQVGFSDAGYFSTVFRRHEKISPAEYRKRNREFYADQI
;
A
#
# COMPACT_ATOMS: atom_id res chain seq x y z
N MET A 1 18.25 30.55 7.86
CA MET A 1 17.04 30.81 8.67
C MET A 1 16.12 31.91 8.11
N ASN A 2 16.35 32.38 6.88
CA ASN A 2 15.54 33.46 6.26
C ASN A 2 14.64 33.01 5.08
N ILE A 3 14.90 31.88 4.46
CA ILE A 3 14.12 31.43 3.29
C ILE A 3 12.77 30.83 3.72
N PHE A 4 12.70 30.17 4.87
CA PHE A 4 11.47 29.57 5.40
C PHE A 4 10.44 30.63 5.88
N LYS A 5 10.91 31.77 6.37
CA LYS A 5 10.02 32.89 6.76
C LYS A 5 9.42 33.61 5.56
N GLU A 6 10.13 33.70 4.45
CA GLU A 6 9.63 34.34 3.23
C GLU A 6 8.56 33.49 2.52
N ILE A 7 8.71 32.18 2.54
CA ILE A 7 7.70 31.26 1.99
C ILE A 7 6.43 31.26 2.83
N MET A 8 6.54 31.25 4.17
CA MET A 8 5.41 31.37 5.08
C MET A 8 4.67 32.72 4.94
N PHE A 9 5.41 33.80 4.69
CA PHE A 9 4.80 35.14 4.53
C PHE A 9 4.08 35.33 3.19
N LYS A 10 4.49 34.60 2.14
CA LYS A 10 3.80 34.58 0.86
C LYS A 10 2.54 33.69 0.87
N MET A 11 2.48 32.68 1.70
CA MET A 11 1.27 31.83 1.88
C MET A 11 0.18 32.51 2.72
N LEU A 12 0.53 33.43 3.61
CA LEU A 12 -0.42 34.13 4.49
C LEU A 12 -1.06 35.39 3.87
N LYS A 13 -0.74 35.75 2.63
CA LYS A 13 -1.40 36.86 1.91
C LYS A 13 -2.61 36.48 1.07
N CYS A 14 -3.11 35.26 1.17
CA CYS A 14 -4.45 34.93 0.71
C CYS A 14 -5.47 35.43 1.74
N ARG A 15 -5.90 36.68 1.61
CA ARG A 15 -6.99 37.23 2.40
C ARG A 15 -8.29 36.52 2.02
N LEU A 16 -8.84 35.77 2.96
CA LEU A 16 -10.25 35.43 3.02
C LEU A 16 -11.08 36.70 3.09
N ILE A 17 -11.75 37.06 2.04
CA ILE A 17 -12.77 38.11 2.09
C ILE A 17 -14.07 37.44 2.54
N HIS A 18 -14.42 37.66 3.79
CA HIS A 18 -15.75 37.35 4.32
C HIS A 18 -16.75 38.30 3.71
N ILE A 19 -17.79 37.76 3.08
CA ILE A 19 -18.94 38.56 2.66
C ILE A 19 -20.17 38.02 3.37
N SER A 20 -20.75 38.92 4.13
CA SER A 20 -21.97 38.73 4.87
C SER A 20 -23.20 38.67 3.97
N HIS A 21 -24.17 37.88 4.43
CA HIS A 21 -25.60 37.95 4.10
C HIS A 21 -26.02 38.04 2.64
N ASN A 22 -26.75 37.03 2.27
CA ASN A 22 -27.64 36.77 1.14
C ASN A 22 -27.07 35.81 0.09
N GLY A 23 -26.83 34.59 0.49
CA GLY A 23 -27.08 33.40 -0.36
C GLY A 23 -26.38 33.30 -1.74
N ILE A 24 -25.32 34.07 -2.00
CA ILE A 24 -24.64 34.05 -3.31
C ILE A 24 -23.15 33.80 -3.12
N CYS A 25 -22.73 32.66 -3.62
CA CYS A 25 -21.35 32.25 -3.67
C CYS A 25 -20.51 33.17 -4.54
N ARG A 26 -19.35 33.64 -4.05
CA ARG A 26 -18.49 34.56 -4.80
C ARG A 26 -17.05 34.12 -4.93
N ARG A 27 -16.63 34.18 -6.16
CA ARG A 27 -15.31 34.24 -6.80
C ARG A 27 -14.10 34.14 -5.87
N PHE A 28 -13.38 33.09 -6.06
CA PHE A 28 -11.97 33.03 -5.69
C PHE A 28 -11.12 33.65 -6.80
N TYR A 29 -10.28 34.62 -6.44
CA TYR A 29 -9.26 35.15 -7.32
C TYR A 29 -7.95 34.43 -7.01
N ILE A 30 -7.54 33.53 -7.88
CA ILE A 30 -6.19 32.98 -7.87
C ILE A 30 -5.38 33.79 -8.88
N GLN A 31 -4.50 34.64 -8.37
CA GLN A 31 -3.60 35.40 -9.22
C GLN A 31 -2.43 34.51 -9.63
N LYS A 32 -2.43 34.12 -10.89
CA LYS A 32 -1.34 33.64 -11.72
C LYS A 32 -0.34 32.66 -11.10
N VAL A 33 -0.65 31.39 -11.18
CA VAL A 33 0.30 30.43 -11.70
C VAL A 33 -0.25 29.98 -13.05
N LYS A 34 0.50 30.24 -14.13
CA LYS A 34 0.17 29.82 -15.48
C LYS A 34 0.33 28.31 -15.61
N TYR A 35 -0.73 27.59 -15.30
CA TYR A 35 -0.93 26.24 -15.81
C TYR A 35 -2.36 26.24 -16.36
N THR A 36 -2.48 25.98 -17.63
CA THR A 36 -3.74 25.70 -18.31
C THR A 36 -4.36 24.46 -17.68
N LEU A 37 -5.15 24.66 -16.63
CA LEU A 37 -6.23 23.78 -16.27
C LEU A 37 -7.38 24.20 -17.16
N ASP A 38 -7.79 23.36 -18.08
CA ASP A 38 -9.08 23.48 -18.73
C ASP A 38 -10.15 23.37 -17.65
N ILE A 39 -10.55 24.54 -17.16
CA ILE A 39 -11.70 24.67 -16.26
C ILE A 39 -12.94 24.71 -17.13
N CYS A 40 -13.38 23.57 -17.58
CA CYS A 40 -14.76 23.41 -18.02
C CYS A 40 -15.65 23.27 -16.79
N THR A 41 -16.38 24.35 -16.52
CA THR A 41 -17.61 24.39 -15.74
C THR A 41 -17.54 23.99 -14.27
N ILE A 42 -17.18 24.95 -13.41
CA ILE A 42 -17.55 24.86 -11.98
C ILE A 42 -19.06 25.19 -11.88
N ARG A 43 -19.89 24.16 -11.89
CA ARG A 43 -21.23 24.22 -11.29
C ARG A 43 -21.05 23.98 -9.78
N SER A 44 -21.87 24.64 -8.98
CA SER A 44 -21.93 24.47 -7.52
C SER A 44 -22.10 23.01 -7.14
N TYR A 45 -21.05 22.39 -6.61
CA TYR A 45 -21.08 21.02 -6.12
C TYR A 45 -21.33 20.97 -4.62
N ASN A 46 -22.27 20.14 -4.20
CA ASN A 46 -22.40 19.70 -2.81
C ASN A 46 -21.17 18.83 -2.42
N LYS A 47 -20.81 18.81 -1.15
CA LYS A 47 -19.68 18.01 -0.63
C LYS A 47 -19.71 16.53 -1.02
N SER A 48 -20.86 15.98 -1.40
CA SER A 48 -21.05 14.61 -1.92
C SER A 48 -20.55 14.42 -3.35
N ASP A 49 -20.50 15.49 -4.17
CA ASP A 49 -20.16 15.38 -5.59
C ASP A 49 -18.65 15.37 -5.83
N ILE A 50 -17.85 15.81 -4.84
CA ILE A 50 -16.38 15.80 -4.91
C ILE A 50 -15.81 14.37 -4.81
N PHE A 51 -16.61 13.40 -4.34
CA PHE A 51 -16.18 12.00 -4.18
C PHE A 51 -16.21 11.19 -5.49
N ILE A 52 -16.93 11.60 -6.51
CA ILE A 52 -17.12 10.81 -7.73
C ILE A 52 -16.01 11.05 -8.77
N GLU A 53 -15.36 12.21 -8.78
CA GLU A 53 -14.25 12.48 -9.72
C GLU A 53 -12.87 11.98 -9.26
N ARG A 54 -12.74 11.50 -8.03
CA ARG A 54 -11.45 11.04 -7.49
C ARG A 54 -10.94 9.70 -8.05
N ASN A 55 -11.77 8.93 -8.74
CA ASN A 55 -11.41 7.61 -9.26
C ASN A 55 -11.10 7.57 -10.75
N SER A 56 -11.14 8.68 -11.46
CA SER A 56 -10.71 8.72 -12.86
C SER A 56 -9.19 8.72 -12.93
N ILE A 57 -8.62 7.73 -13.59
CA ILE A 57 -7.18 7.70 -13.88
C ILE A 57 -6.86 8.85 -14.85
N MET A 58 -5.95 9.74 -14.44
CA MET A 58 -5.38 10.77 -15.30
C MET A 58 -4.53 10.13 -16.41
N ALA A 59 -4.00 10.90 -17.33
CA ALA A 59 -3.09 10.46 -18.39
C ALA A 59 -3.72 9.84 -19.64
N VAL A 60 -4.87 10.35 -20.06
CA VAL A 60 -5.40 10.01 -21.40
C VAL A 60 -4.45 10.56 -22.46
N ASN A 61 -3.98 9.69 -23.38
CA ASN A 61 -3.10 10.06 -24.50
C ASN A 61 -1.85 10.87 -24.09
N GLN A 62 -1.32 10.63 -22.89
CA GLN A 62 -0.09 11.26 -22.40
C GLN A 62 0.89 10.18 -21.94
N SER A 63 2.16 10.42 -22.19
CA SER A 63 3.24 9.55 -21.72
C SER A 63 4.39 10.40 -21.21
N ILE A 64 4.95 10.03 -20.06
CA ILE A 64 6.09 10.66 -19.44
C ILE A 64 7.19 9.62 -19.34
N TYR A 65 8.37 9.95 -19.83
CA TYR A 65 9.57 9.12 -19.73
C TYR A 65 10.60 9.89 -18.90
N PRO A 66 10.71 9.59 -17.61
CA PRO A 66 11.65 10.29 -16.74
C PRO A 66 13.09 10.05 -17.14
N THR A 67 13.94 11.05 -16.89
CA THR A 67 15.39 10.86 -16.97
C THR A 67 15.84 10.12 -15.72
N PHE A 68 16.35 8.89 -15.87
CA PHE A 68 16.70 8.04 -14.74
C PHE A 68 18.22 7.86 -14.55
N ALA A 69 19.05 8.60 -15.29
CA ALA A 69 20.51 8.51 -15.14
C ALA A 69 21.01 8.76 -13.71
N GLN A 70 20.30 9.62 -12.96
CA GLN A 70 20.61 9.97 -11.56
C GLN A 70 19.98 9.03 -10.52
N VAL A 71 19.04 8.17 -10.93
CA VAL A 71 18.24 7.36 -10.01
C VAL A 71 18.41 5.86 -10.21
N LYS A 72 19.33 5.41 -11.06
CA LYS A 72 19.62 3.98 -11.30
C LYS A 72 20.06 3.21 -10.05
N GLU A 73 20.59 3.93 -9.06
CA GLU A 73 20.98 3.36 -7.76
C GLU A 73 19.78 3.14 -6.83
N LEU A 74 18.60 3.70 -7.15
CA LEU A 74 17.42 3.51 -6.31
C LEU A 74 16.92 2.07 -6.37
N PRO A 75 16.36 1.57 -5.26
CA PRO A 75 15.75 0.23 -5.21
C PRO A 75 14.67 0.05 -6.27
N PHE A 76 13.91 1.12 -6.54
CA PHE A 76 12.87 1.19 -7.57
C PHE A 76 12.90 2.56 -8.24
N TYR A 77 12.66 2.62 -9.54
CA TYR A 77 12.50 3.88 -10.27
C TYR A 77 11.55 3.71 -11.46
N LEU A 78 10.86 4.79 -11.79
CA LEU A 78 9.94 4.83 -12.91
C LEU A 78 10.72 5.00 -14.21
N THR A 79 10.49 4.15 -15.19
CA THR A 79 11.08 4.27 -16.54
C THR A 79 10.11 4.91 -17.53
N GLY A 80 8.82 4.84 -17.24
CA GLY A 80 7.77 5.49 -17.98
C GLY A 80 6.41 5.33 -17.33
N ILE A 81 5.53 6.29 -17.56
CA ILE A 81 4.14 6.24 -17.13
C ILE A 81 3.25 6.96 -18.15
N GLY A 82 2.09 6.42 -18.44
CA GLY A 82 1.20 7.04 -19.42
C GLY A 82 -0.05 6.24 -19.71
N GLY A 83 -0.74 6.67 -20.77
CA GLY A 83 -1.95 6.00 -21.26
C GLY A 83 -2.24 6.29 -22.71
N SER A 84 -2.99 5.41 -23.33
CA SER A 84 -3.51 5.52 -24.69
C SER A 84 -4.96 5.13 -24.73
N GLU A 85 -5.84 6.05 -25.14
CA GLU A 85 -7.27 5.79 -25.31
C GLU A 85 -7.53 4.79 -26.45
N TYR A 86 -6.64 4.77 -27.44
CA TYR A 86 -6.71 3.86 -28.58
C TYR A 86 -5.42 3.02 -28.62
N GLN A 87 -5.30 2.11 -27.67
CA GLN A 87 -4.15 1.23 -27.59
C GLN A 87 -4.07 0.35 -28.84
N GLY A 88 -3.04 0.54 -29.62
CA GLY A 88 -2.75 -0.31 -30.77
C GLY A 88 -2.12 -1.65 -30.38
N GLN A 89 -1.90 -2.49 -31.39
CA GLN A 89 -1.16 -3.74 -31.20
C GLN A 89 0.27 -3.46 -30.75
N ILE A 90 0.72 -4.21 -29.77
CA ILE A 90 2.12 -4.29 -29.32
C ILE A 90 2.57 -5.72 -29.45
N SER A 91 3.68 -5.94 -30.15
CA SER A 91 4.33 -7.25 -30.26
C SER A 91 5.79 -7.12 -29.80
N ARG A 92 6.18 -7.94 -28.85
CA ARG A 92 7.51 -7.94 -28.22
C ARG A 92 8.02 -9.38 -28.10
N PRO A 93 8.53 -9.95 -29.18
CA PRO A 93 9.00 -11.34 -29.20
C PRO A 93 10.20 -11.59 -28.28
N GLU A 94 11.00 -10.57 -27.98
CA GLU A 94 12.13 -10.61 -27.04
C GLU A 94 11.77 -10.05 -25.64
N GLY A 95 10.48 -9.74 -25.42
CA GLY A 95 10.04 -9.06 -24.21
C GLY A 95 10.26 -7.54 -24.26
N TYR A 96 10.04 -6.89 -23.14
CA TYR A 96 10.31 -5.47 -22.93
C TYR A 96 11.34 -5.28 -21.84
N LEU A 97 12.19 -4.31 -21.98
CA LEU A 97 13.33 -4.09 -21.08
C LEU A 97 12.94 -3.88 -19.61
N TRP A 98 11.73 -3.40 -19.33
CA TRP A 98 11.27 -3.04 -18.01
C TRP A 98 9.97 -3.74 -17.64
N HIS A 99 9.77 -3.94 -16.33
CA HIS A 99 8.51 -4.44 -15.78
C HIS A 99 7.39 -3.44 -16.01
N GLN A 100 6.17 -3.93 -16.23
CA GLN A 100 5.01 -3.08 -16.45
C GLN A 100 3.80 -3.58 -15.66
N ILE A 101 3.06 -2.63 -15.05
CA ILE A 101 1.69 -2.85 -14.58
C ILE A 101 0.78 -1.97 -15.44
N LEU A 102 -0.21 -2.59 -16.05
CA LEU A 102 -1.14 -1.96 -16.98
C LEU A 102 -2.58 -2.12 -16.50
N TYR A 103 -3.43 -1.20 -16.91
CA TYR A 103 -4.85 -1.16 -16.58
C TYR A 103 -5.71 -0.90 -17.82
N SER A 104 -6.71 -1.75 -18.04
CA SER A 104 -7.74 -1.55 -19.06
C SER A 104 -8.83 -0.63 -18.49
N ALA A 105 -8.74 0.68 -18.79
CA ALA A 105 -9.68 1.68 -18.28
C ALA A 105 -11.02 1.64 -19.02
N LYS A 106 -11.01 1.23 -20.31
CA LYS A 106 -12.20 1.09 -21.15
C LYS A 106 -11.94 0.12 -22.28
N GLY A 107 -12.99 -0.60 -22.69
CA GLY A 107 -12.89 -1.54 -23.80
C GLY A 107 -12.25 -2.88 -23.43
N THR A 108 -11.85 -3.62 -24.44
CA THR A 108 -11.33 -4.98 -24.28
C THR A 108 -10.20 -5.23 -25.27
N GLY A 109 -9.15 -5.85 -24.79
CA GLY A 109 -8.03 -6.36 -25.59
C GLY A 109 -7.72 -7.80 -25.23
N GLU A 110 -6.69 -8.33 -25.86
CA GLU A 110 -6.19 -9.67 -25.65
C GLU A 110 -4.69 -9.61 -25.40
N LEU A 111 -4.21 -10.35 -24.38
CA LEU A 111 -2.81 -10.56 -24.05
C LEU A 111 -2.43 -11.99 -24.40
N ARG A 112 -1.35 -12.15 -25.17
CA ARG A 112 -0.77 -13.43 -25.55
C ARG A 112 0.65 -13.56 -25.05
N PHE A 113 0.96 -14.71 -24.47
CA PHE A 113 2.32 -15.07 -24.07
C PHE A 113 2.41 -16.60 -24.00
N ASN A 114 3.51 -17.16 -24.51
CA ASN A 114 3.63 -18.59 -24.73
C ASN A 114 2.40 -19.08 -25.54
N ASP A 115 1.76 -20.16 -25.10
CA ASP A 115 0.52 -20.68 -25.69
C ASP A 115 -0.75 -20.19 -24.97
N GLN A 116 -0.63 -19.20 -24.12
CA GLN A 116 -1.75 -18.65 -23.34
C GLN A 116 -2.34 -17.41 -24.00
N ILE A 117 -3.67 -17.31 -23.94
CA ILE A 117 -4.45 -16.18 -24.43
C ILE A 117 -5.37 -15.73 -23.30
N LEU A 118 -5.19 -14.49 -22.85
CA LEU A 118 -5.96 -13.91 -21.77
C LEU A 118 -6.74 -12.67 -22.25
N THR A 119 -8.04 -12.66 -22.01
CA THR A 119 -8.87 -11.48 -22.30
C THR A 119 -8.68 -10.42 -21.22
N VAL A 120 -8.37 -9.19 -21.63
CA VAL A 120 -8.21 -8.01 -20.77
C VAL A 120 -9.38 -7.07 -21.02
N SER A 121 -10.47 -7.24 -20.28
CA SER A 121 -11.64 -6.36 -20.34
C SER A 121 -11.51 -5.15 -19.42
N GLU A 122 -12.43 -4.21 -19.56
CA GLU A 122 -12.54 -3.03 -18.69
C GLU A 122 -12.49 -3.39 -17.20
N GLY A 123 -11.76 -2.62 -16.42
CA GLY A 123 -11.54 -2.84 -14.99
C GLY A 123 -10.46 -3.86 -14.65
N ARG A 124 -9.88 -4.52 -15.63
CA ARG A 124 -8.80 -5.49 -15.40
C ARG A 124 -7.42 -4.84 -15.40
N TRP A 125 -6.56 -5.37 -14.55
CA TRP A 125 -5.15 -5.02 -14.48
C TRP A 125 -4.31 -6.20 -14.96
N PHE A 126 -3.15 -5.90 -15.53
CA PHE A 126 -2.24 -6.95 -15.97
C PHE A 126 -0.79 -6.55 -15.73
N PHE A 127 0.01 -7.55 -15.39
CA PHE A 127 1.43 -7.41 -15.13
C PHE A 127 2.23 -8.09 -16.25
N LEU A 128 3.28 -7.43 -16.69
CA LEU A 128 4.23 -7.92 -17.67
C LEU A 128 5.65 -7.81 -17.10
N PRO A 129 6.32 -8.95 -16.80
CA PRO A 129 7.70 -8.94 -16.37
C PRO A 129 8.64 -8.39 -17.45
N ALA A 130 9.78 -7.85 -17.03
CA ALA A 130 10.85 -7.50 -17.96
C ALA A 130 11.33 -8.76 -18.74
N ASP A 131 11.78 -8.54 -19.97
CA ASP A 131 12.36 -9.56 -20.85
C ASP A 131 11.46 -10.78 -21.11
N TYR A 132 10.15 -10.66 -20.84
CA TYR A 132 9.20 -11.74 -21.09
C TYR A 132 8.48 -11.54 -22.42
N PRO A 133 8.58 -12.50 -23.39
CA PRO A 133 7.93 -12.42 -24.69
C PRO A 133 6.42 -12.31 -24.57
N HIS A 134 5.82 -11.29 -25.18
CA HIS A 134 4.38 -11.09 -25.15
C HIS A 134 3.89 -10.25 -26.32
N GLU A 135 2.59 -10.38 -26.57
CA GLU A 135 1.84 -9.59 -27.54
C GLU A 135 0.51 -9.19 -26.91
N TYR A 136 0.04 -7.96 -27.16
CA TYR A 136 -1.31 -7.57 -26.84
C TYR A 136 -1.90 -6.64 -27.89
N TYR A 137 -3.22 -6.71 -28.08
CA TYR A 137 -3.91 -5.95 -29.12
C TYR A 137 -5.38 -5.71 -28.74
N PRO A 138 -6.01 -4.64 -29.32
CA PRO A 138 -7.43 -4.35 -29.07
C PRO A 138 -8.33 -5.38 -29.74
N LEU A 139 -9.42 -5.76 -29.04
CA LEU A 139 -10.56 -6.48 -29.59
C LEU A 139 -11.75 -5.54 -29.84
N THR A 140 -11.75 -4.35 -29.22
CA THR A 140 -12.77 -3.32 -29.41
C THR A 140 -12.20 -2.10 -30.11
N ALA A 141 -13.01 -1.31 -30.77
CA ALA A 141 -12.62 -0.12 -31.51
C ALA A 141 -11.91 0.95 -30.63
N CYS A 142 -12.25 0.99 -29.35
CA CYS A 142 -11.59 1.78 -28.33
C CYS A 142 -11.10 0.84 -27.24
N TRP A 143 -9.81 0.85 -26.96
CA TRP A 143 -9.21 0.17 -25.82
C TRP A 143 -8.28 1.14 -25.11
N ASP A 144 -8.76 1.70 -24.00
CA ASP A 144 -8.01 2.64 -23.18
C ASP A 144 -7.13 1.89 -22.19
N VAL A 145 -5.83 1.97 -22.38
CA VAL A 145 -4.84 1.31 -21.53
C VAL A 145 -3.96 2.35 -20.85
N ARG A 146 -3.84 2.22 -19.54
CA ARG A 146 -2.93 2.99 -18.69
C ARG A 146 -1.79 2.08 -18.25
N TRP A 147 -0.58 2.62 -18.19
CA TRP A 147 0.59 1.81 -17.88
C TRP A 147 1.61 2.57 -17.05
N ALA A 148 2.29 1.86 -16.18
CA ALA A 148 3.50 2.29 -15.50
C ALA A 148 4.58 1.25 -15.74
N ALA A 149 5.74 1.71 -16.24
CA ALA A 149 6.92 0.89 -16.45
C ALA A 149 7.97 1.27 -15.40
N PHE A 150 8.63 0.29 -14.84
CA PHE A 150 9.56 0.48 -13.72
C PHE A 150 10.67 -0.56 -13.71
N ASP A 151 11.75 -0.22 -12.99
CA ASP A 151 12.89 -1.07 -12.73
C ASP A 151 13.58 -0.62 -11.43
N GLY A 152 14.70 -1.21 -11.07
CA GLY A 152 15.49 -0.83 -9.89
C GLY A 152 16.36 -1.95 -9.35
N SER A 153 17.36 -1.60 -8.55
CA SER A 153 18.34 -2.55 -8.02
C SER A 153 17.72 -3.67 -7.16
N ALA A 154 16.55 -3.41 -6.53
CA ALA A 154 15.83 -4.39 -5.73
C ALA A 154 14.61 -5.00 -6.45
N CYS A 155 14.30 -4.55 -7.68
CA CYS A 155 13.05 -4.89 -8.35
C CYS A 155 12.95 -6.39 -8.64
N LYS A 156 13.99 -6.96 -9.24
CA LYS A 156 14.03 -8.39 -9.58
C LYS A 156 13.88 -9.28 -8.35
N ALA A 157 14.64 -9.01 -7.28
CA ALA A 157 14.59 -9.80 -6.06
C ALA A 157 13.20 -9.76 -5.39
N LEU A 158 12.57 -8.58 -5.35
CA LEU A 158 11.21 -8.45 -4.83
C LEU A 158 10.20 -9.24 -5.66
N LEU A 159 10.24 -9.13 -6.99
CA LEU A 159 9.30 -9.81 -7.86
C LEU A 159 9.47 -11.34 -7.83
N GLU A 160 10.70 -11.84 -7.66
CA GLU A 160 10.97 -13.26 -7.44
C GLU A 160 10.40 -13.74 -6.10
N GLU A 161 10.58 -12.98 -5.01
CA GLU A 161 10.02 -13.28 -3.69
C GLU A 161 8.48 -13.28 -3.70
N LEU A 162 7.87 -12.38 -4.47
CA LEU A 162 6.43 -12.31 -4.64
C LEU A 162 5.89 -13.31 -5.69
N GLU A 163 6.73 -14.15 -6.27
CA GLU A 163 6.37 -15.09 -7.35
C GLU A 163 5.77 -14.41 -8.61
N MET A 164 6.02 -13.10 -8.78
CA MET A 164 5.58 -12.31 -9.92
C MET A 164 6.59 -12.41 -11.09
N THR A 165 6.78 -13.61 -11.62
CA THR A 165 7.79 -13.90 -12.66
C THR A 165 7.17 -14.16 -14.05
N LYS A 166 5.83 -14.17 -14.14
CA LYS A 166 5.09 -14.44 -15.38
C LYS A 166 4.00 -13.37 -15.58
N PRO A 167 3.57 -13.13 -16.84
CA PRO A 167 2.44 -12.30 -17.12
C PRO A 167 1.19 -12.84 -16.41
N CYS A 168 0.38 -11.92 -15.85
CA CYS A 168 -0.91 -12.28 -15.27
C CYS A 168 -1.94 -11.17 -15.49
N VAL A 169 -3.22 -11.54 -15.44
CA VAL A 169 -4.36 -10.61 -15.53
C VAL A 169 -5.21 -10.80 -14.29
N ILE A 170 -5.50 -9.72 -13.60
CA ILE A 170 -6.32 -9.72 -12.39
C ILE A 170 -7.57 -8.87 -12.56
N ARG A 171 -8.62 -9.18 -11.79
CA ARG A 171 -9.83 -8.39 -11.68
C ARG A 171 -10.03 -8.01 -10.22
N PRO A 172 -9.58 -6.83 -9.78
CA PRO A 172 -9.79 -6.39 -8.41
C PRO A 172 -11.27 -6.14 -8.12
N GLU A 173 -11.67 -6.31 -6.85
CA GLU A 173 -12.99 -5.89 -6.37
C GLU A 173 -13.11 -4.36 -6.36
N SER A 174 -12.02 -3.66 -6.03
CA SER A 174 -11.89 -2.21 -6.11
C SER A 174 -10.59 -1.84 -6.81
N THR A 175 -10.66 -0.87 -7.71
CA THR A 175 -9.49 -0.32 -8.41
C THR A 175 -8.92 0.93 -7.72
N GLU A 176 -9.53 1.38 -6.62
CA GLU A 176 -9.27 2.70 -6.02
C GLU A 176 -7.82 2.87 -5.56
N SER A 177 -7.27 1.91 -4.82
CA SER A 177 -5.91 1.96 -4.30
C SER A 177 -4.87 2.00 -5.43
N LEU A 178 -4.99 1.10 -6.41
CA LEU A 178 -4.09 1.04 -7.56
C LEU A 178 -4.18 2.30 -8.42
N CYS A 179 -5.40 2.79 -8.69
CA CYS A 179 -5.62 4.03 -9.42
C CYS A 179 -5.05 5.24 -8.68
N SER A 180 -5.21 5.31 -7.36
CA SER A 180 -4.66 6.38 -6.53
C SER A 180 -3.13 6.42 -6.60
N LEU A 181 -2.46 5.27 -6.49
CA LEU A 181 -1.00 5.19 -6.60
C LEU A 181 -0.50 5.57 -8.00
N TYR A 182 -1.17 5.06 -9.05
CA TYR A 182 -0.87 5.44 -10.43
C TYR A 182 -0.98 6.97 -10.64
N ASN A 183 -2.10 7.57 -10.20
CA ASN A 183 -2.33 9.01 -10.35
C ASN A 183 -1.30 9.84 -9.57
N LYS A 184 -0.92 9.42 -8.35
CA LYS A 184 0.14 10.07 -7.59
C LYS A 184 1.46 10.05 -8.34
N MET A 185 1.89 8.89 -8.85
CA MET A 185 3.12 8.78 -9.65
C MET A 185 3.08 9.67 -10.89
N PHE A 186 1.94 9.71 -11.59
CA PHE A 186 1.79 10.55 -12.78
C PHE A 186 1.89 12.05 -12.46
N ILE A 187 1.25 12.49 -11.37
CA ILE A 187 1.27 13.88 -10.91
C ILE A 187 2.69 14.28 -10.49
N GLU A 188 3.38 13.45 -9.70
CA GLU A 188 4.75 13.72 -9.24
C GLU A 188 5.73 13.85 -10.42
N GLN A 189 5.64 12.96 -11.41
CA GLN A 189 6.47 13.04 -12.60
C GLN A 189 6.16 14.26 -13.47
N LYS A 190 4.92 14.72 -13.47
CA LYS A 190 4.51 15.90 -14.25
C LYS A 190 4.91 17.21 -13.58
N SER A 191 4.83 17.27 -12.25
CA SER A 191 5.02 18.49 -11.45
C SER A 191 6.49 18.74 -11.09
N ASP A 192 7.26 17.70 -10.81
CA ASP A 192 8.66 17.82 -10.40
C ASP A 192 9.58 16.88 -11.19
N LYS A 193 10.28 17.44 -12.16
CA LYS A 193 11.21 16.71 -13.02
C LYS A 193 12.54 16.35 -12.34
N ILE A 194 12.85 16.95 -11.19
CA ILE A 194 14.09 16.74 -10.46
C ILE A 194 13.92 15.67 -9.39
N TYR A 195 12.94 15.84 -8.52
CA TYR A 195 12.71 14.95 -7.37
C TYR A 195 11.56 13.96 -7.57
N GLY A 196 10.75 14.10 -8.61
CA GLY A 196 9.61 13.24 -8.89
C GLY A 196 9.95 11.75 -8.89
N ASN A 197 11.10 11.37 -9.45
CA ASN A 197 11.55 9.96 -9.44
C ASN A 197 11.91 9.44 -8.03
N TYR A 198 12.44 10.28 -7.15
CA TYR A 198 12.73 9.88 -5.76
C TYR A 198 11.42 9.59 -5.00
N ILE A 199 10.41 10.43 -5.17
CA ILE A 199 9.07 10.22 -4.60
C ILE A 199 8.44 8.97 -5.21
N CYS A 200 8.51 8.83 -6.53
CA CYS A 200 7.98 7.67 -7.24
C CYS A 200 8.65 6.36 -6.83
N SER A 201 9.91 6.36 -6.38
CA SER A 201 10.57 5.15 -5.88
C SER A 201 9.77 4.47 -4.76
N GLY A 202 9.32 5.25 -3.78
CA GLY A 202 8.46 4.74 -2.71
C GLY A 202 7.06 4.33 -3.19
N LEU A 203 6.49 5.10 -4.13
CA LEU A 203 5.17 4.81 -4.70
C LEU A 203 5.16 3.54 -5.55
N ILE A 204 6.23 3.25 -6.31
CA ILE A 204 6.37 2.01 -7.09
C ILE A 204 6.40 0.80 -6.16
N TYR A 205 7.17 0.86 -5.07
CA TYR A 205 7.19 -0.24 -4.09
C TYR A 205 5.79 -0.52 -3.56
N GLN A 206 5.05 0.53 -3.15
CA GLN A 206 3.65 0.39 -2.72
C GLN A 206 2.76 -0.16 -3.84
N TYR A 207 2.96 0.29 -5.09
CA TYR A 207 2.16 -0.14 -6.23
C TYR A 207 2.34 -1.62 -6.58
N ILE A 208 3.57 -2.12 -6.49
CA ILE A 208 3.87 -3.56 -6.66
C ILE A 208 3.19 -4.39 -5.58
N LEU A 209 3.32 -3.98 -4.30
CA LEU A 209 2.72 -4.70 -3.18
C LEU A 209 1.18 -4.69 -3.24
N GLU A 210 0.58 -3.56 -3.62
CA GLU A 210 -0.87 -3.45 -3.78
C GLU A 210 -1.38 -4.32 -4.92
N PHE A 211 -0.66 -4.36 -6.06
CA PHE A 211 -0.98 -5.26 -7.16
C PHE A 211 -0.88 -6.72 -6.72
N TYR A 212 0.21 -7.11 -6.05
CA TYR A 212 0.39 -8.46 -5.52
C TYR A 212 -0.72 -8.87 -4.56
N HIS A 213 -1.02 -8.02 -3.58
CA HIS A 213 -2.11 -8.26 -2.63
C HIS A 213 -3.44 -8.49 -3.35
N THR A 214 -3.75 -7.63 -4.32
CA THR A 214 -4.97 -7.73 -5.13
C THR A 214 -5.00 -9.02 -5.96
N ALA A 215 -3.86 -9.43 -6.54
CA ALA A 215 -3.75 -10.67 -7.31
C ALA A 215 -4.03 -11.90 -6.45
N LYS A 216 -3.43 -11.97 -5.26
CA LYS A 216 -3.64 -13.08 -4.32
C LYS A 216 -5.06 -13.15 -3.79
N SER A 217 -5.68 -11.99 -3.48
CA SER A 217 -7.09 -11.93 -3.04
C SER A 217 -8.06 -12.46 -4.09
N THR A 218 -7.72 -12.34 -5.37
CA THR A 218 -8.57 -12.79 -6.48
C THR A 218 -8.42 -14.28 -6.79
N GLU A 219 -7.23 -14.86 -6.62
CA GLU A 219 -6.96 -16.26 -6.93
C GLU A 219 -7.49 -17.25 -5.88
N GLU A 220 -7.54 -16.88 -4.61
CA GLU A 220 -7.86 -17.80 -3.51
C GLU A 220 -9.30 -17.74 -3.00
N GLY A 221 -10.19 -16.97 -3.65
CA GLY A 221 -11.65 -17.03 -3.48
C GLY A 221 -12.23 -16.75 -2.09
N LYS A 222 -11.42 -16.50 -1.10
CA LYS A 222 -11.68 -15.84 0.19
C LYS A 222 -10.37 -15.29 0.69
N ASP A 223 -10.30 -13.99 0.75
CA ASP A 223 -9.17 -13.28 1.31
C ASP A 223 -8.76 -13.89 2.67
N ARG A 224 -7.58 -14.54 2.70
CA ARG A 224 -7.00 -15.08 3.95
C ARG A 224 -6.88 -14.01 5.01
N SER A 225 -6.71 -12.76 4.61
CA SER A 225 -6.71 -11.61 5.51
C SER A 225 -8.07 -11.42 6.14
N SER A 226 -9.17 -11.56 5.39
CA SER A 226 -10.53 -11.44 5.92
C SER A 226 -10.87 -12.56 6.92
N LEU A 227 -10.33 -13.76 6.72
CA LEU A 227 -10.46 -14.88 7.66
C LEU A 227 -9.67 -14.63 8.95
N LEU A 228 -8.48 -14.05 8.86
CA LEU A 228 -7.59 -13.89 10.00
C LEU A 228 -7.84 -12.59 10.78
N MET A 229 -8.36 -11.52 10.17
CA MET A 229 -8.59 -10.24 10.86
C MET A 229 -9.47 -10.38 12.12
N PRO A 230 -10.61 -11.10 12.10
CA PRO A 230 -11.41 -11.32 13.32
C PRO A 230 -10.62 -12.06 14.41
N VAL A 231 -9.76 -13.00 14.00
CA VAL A 231 -8.92 -13.78 14.92
C VAL A 231 -7.84 -12.90 15.55
N LEU A 232 -7.14 -12.09 14.75
CA LEU A 232 -6.11 -11.17 15.22
C LEU A 232 -6.70 -10.13 16.18
N ASN A 233 -7.80 -9.49 15.80
CA ASN A 233 -8.50 -8.53 16.66
C ASN A 233 -8.94 -9.16 17.99
N TYR A 234 -9.48 -10.38 17.93
CA TYR A 234 -9.87 -11.08 19.15
C TYR A 234 -8.67 -11.38 20.07
N ILE A 235 -7.55 -11.81 19.52
CA ILE A 235 -6.31 -12.02 20.29
C ILE A 235 -5.85 -10.70 20.90
N ASP A 236 -5.82 -9.63 20.14
CA ASP A 236 -5.37 -8.31 20.58
C ASP A 236 -6.26 -7.74 21.72
N ASP A 237 -7.57 -7.98 21.65
CA ASP A 237 -8.53 -7.53 22.68
C ASP A 237 -8.56 -8.44 23.90
N ASN A 238 -8.15 -9.71 23.79
CA ASN A 238 -8.30 -10.72 24.84
C ASN A 238 -7.00 -11.41 25.25
N TYR A 239 -5.82 -10.90 24.88
CA TYR A 239 -4.53 -11.54 25.15
C TYR A 239 -4.30 -11.91 26.62
N SER A 240 -4.89 -11.14 27.56
CA SER A 240 -4.76 -11.38 29.00
C SER A 240 -5.59 -12.57 29.52
N LYS A 241 -6.51 -13.08 28.72
CA LYS A 241 -7.38 -14.20 29.08
C LYS A 241 -6.87 -15.50 28.47
N ASP A 242 -7.29 -16.61 29.04
CA ASP A 242 -7.14 -17.92 28.42
C ASP A 242 -8.37 -18.25 27.59
N PHE A 243 -8.16 -18.67 26.37
CA PHE A 243 -9.19 -19.13 25.46
C PHE A 243 -8.70 -20.31 24.62
N PRO A 244 -9.59 -21.28 24.34
CA PRO A 244 -9.22 -22.41 23.51
C PRO A 244 -9.11 -22.02 22.02
N MET A 245 -8.33 -22.79 21.26
CA MET A 245 -8.15 -22.58 19.81
C MET A 245 -9.47 -22.69 19.02
N THR A 246 -10.47 -23.38 19.57
CA THR A 246 -11.81 -23.50 18.98
C THR A 246 -12.51 -22.15 18.85
N VAL A 247 -12.36 -21.25 19.83
CA VAL A 247 -12.91 -19.89 19.75
C VAL A 247 -12.36 -19.13 18.55
N LEU A 248 -11.04 -19.19 18.33
CA LEU A 248 -10.40 -18.56 17.18
C LEU A 248 -10.86 -19.17 15.85
N ALA A 249 -11.05 -20.48 15.84
CA ALA A 249 -11.51 -21.21 14.65
C ALA A 249 -12.96 -20.87 14.30
N GLU A 250 -13.82 -20.71 15.32
CA GLU A 250 -15.21 -20.27 15.14
C GLU A 250 -15.30 -18.86 14.58
N LEU A 251 -14.46 -17.94 15.04
CA LEU A 251 -14.39 -16.58 14.52
C LEU A 251 -13.98 -16.54 13.03
N ALA A 252 -13.09 -17.43 12.63
CA ALA A 252 -12.68 -17.58 11.23
C ALA A 252 -13.67 -18.43 10.41
N GLY A 253 -14.65 -19.11 11.02
CA GLY A 253 -15.58 -20.02 10.36
C GLY A 253 -14.92 -21.27 9.76
N ILE A 254 -13.81 -21.75 10.34
CA ILE A 254 -12.99 -22.87 9.85
C ILE A 254 -12.60 -23.81 11.02
N THR A 255 -12.05 -24.98 10.70
CA THR A 255 -11.54 -25.89 11.73
C THR A 255 -10.26 -25.40 12.39
N PRO A 256 -9.95 -25.78 13.66
CA PRO A 256 -8.73 -25.41 14.34
C PRO A 256 -7.45 -25.78 13.57
N GLN A 257 -7.45 -26.96 12.95
CA GLN A 257 -6.31 -27.43 12.13
C GLN A 257 -6.11 -26.55 10.90
N HIS A 258 -7.21 -26.19 10.25
CA HIS A 258 -7.17 -25.30 9.08
C HIS A 258 -6.71 -23.90 9.49
N LEU A 259 -7.23 -23.36 10.60
CA LEU A 259 -6.78 -22.08 11.15
C LEU A 259 -5.27 -22.08 11.43
N CYS A 260 -4.74 -23.10 12.10
CA CYS A 260 -3.30 -23.19 12.38
C CYS A 260 -2.46 -23.18 11.10
N ARG A 261 -2.92 -23.85 10.05
CA ARG A 261 -2.25 -23.87 8.74
C ARG A 261 -2.29 -22.51 8.07
N VAL A 262 -3.48 -21.93 7.89
CA VAL A 262 -3.66 -20.62 7.26
C VAL A 262 -2.91 -19.53 8.01
N PHE A 263 -3.01 -19.53 9.34
CA PHE A 263 -2.31 -18.57 10.19
C PHE A 263 -0.78 -18.65 10.01
N LYS A 264 -0.23 -19.90 9.99
CA LYS A 264 1.20 -20.11 9.77
C LYS A 264 1.65 -19.69 8.36
N GLU A 265 0.85 -20.00 7.33
CA GLU A 265 1.15 -19.62 5.94
C GLU A 265 1.11 -18.10 5.75
N THR A 266 0.17 -17.40 6.42
CA THR A 266 -0.03 -15.95 6.24
C THR A 266 0.85 -15.12 7.18
N MET A 267 0.94 -15.51 8.47
CA MET A 267 1.63 -14.74 9.51
C MET A 267 3.06 -15.26 9.78
N HIS A 268 3.49 -16.35 9.13
CA HIS A 268 4.75 -17.04 9.33
C HIS A 268 5.01 -17.50 10.78
N MET A 269 3.94 -17.57 11.60
CA MET A 269 3.96 -18.01 13.00
C MET A 269 2.64 -18.68 13.37
N ARG A 270 2.61 -19.39 14.51
CA ARG A 270 1.38 -20.03 15.00
C ARG A 270 0.53 -19.03 15.82
N PRO A 271 -0.81 -19.23 15.93
CA PRO A 271 -1.67 -18.36 16.74
C PRO A 271 -1.20 -18.17 18.19
N ASN A 272 -0.71 -19.26 18.83
CA ASN A 272 -0.17 -19.20 20.20
C ASN A 272 1.13 -18.37 20.30
N GLU A 273 1.94 -18.36 19.24
CA GLU A 273 3.15 -17.54 19.18
C GLU A 273 2.77 -16.06 19.06
N TYR A 274 1.74 -15.74 18.25
CA TYR A 274 1.19 -14.39 18.15
C TYR A 274 0.62 -13.92 19.48
N LEU A 275 -0.21 -14.73 20.15
CA LEU A 275 -0.73 -14.43 21.49
C LEU A 275 0.40 -14.14 22.48
N MET A 276 1.45 -14.96 22.46
CA MET A 276 2.62 -14.76 23.31
C MET A 276 3.32 -13.41 23.03
N MET A 277 3.43 -13.02 21.77
CA MET A 277 4.00 -11.72 21.38
C MET A 277 3.14 -10.55 21.90
N CYS A 278 1.83 -10.63 21.81
CA CYS A 278 0.93 -9.61 22.36
C CYS A 278 1.10 -9.47 23.87
N ARG A 279 1.13 -10.59 24.60
CA ARG A 279 1.38 -10.62 26.06
C ARG A 279 2.73 -9.99 26.43
N LEU A 280 3.79 -10.34 25.72
CA LEU A 280 5.14 -9.79 25.95
C LEU A 280 5.24 -8.30 25.58
N SER A 281 4.56 -7.87 24.53
CA SER A 281 4.52 -6.47 24.13
C SER A 281 3.88 -5.60 25.23
N GLU A 282 2.75 -6.03 25.78
CA GLU A 282 2.10 -5.30 26.85
C GLU A 282 2.90 -5.38 28.16
N ALA A 283 3.53 -6.53 28.46
CA ALA A 283 4.42 -6.64 29.60
C ALA A 283 5.58 -5.64 29.51
N LYS A 284 6.20 -5.46 28.33
CA LYS A 284 7.24 -4.46 28.11
C LYS A 284 6.74 -3.05 28.38
N ARG A 285 5.54 -2.71 27.93
CA ARG A 285 4.89 -1.42 28.19
C ARG A 285 4.70 -1.17 29.68
N LEU A 286 4.13 -2.15 30.41
CA LEU A 286 3.92 -2.06 31.86
C LEU A 286 5.25 -1.98 32.64
N LEU A 287 6.25 -2.76 32.27
CA LEU A 287 7.58 -2.71 32.88
C LEU A 287 8.22 -1.33 32.75
N LYS A 288 8.00 -0.66 31.62
CA LYS A 288 8.58 0.64 31.30
C LYS A 288 7.84 1.81 32.02
N PHE A 289 6.53 1.75 32.04
CA PHE A 289 5.69 2.90 32.43
C PHE A 289 4.90 2.73 33.72
N SER A 290 5.09 1.63 34.47
CA SER A 290 4.40 1.42 35.75
C SER A 290 5.33 0.85 36.83
N ASP A 291 4.92 1.04 38.12
CA ASP A 291 5.60 0.48 39.28
C ASP A 291 5.03 -0.87 39.72
N ILE A 292 4.11 -1.43 38.93
CA ILE A 292 3.50 -2.73 39.20
C ILE A 292 4.58 -3.80 39.39
N PRO A 293 4.52 -4.63 40.45
CA PRO A 293 5.48 -5.72 40.67
C PRO A 293 5.57 -6.64 39.45
N VAL A 294 6.77 -7.14 39.13
CA VAL A 294 7.02 -8.00 37.95
C VAL A 294 6.08 -9.21 37.92
N ALA A 295 5.86 -9.84 39.08
CA ALA A 295 4.96 -10.98 39.19
C ALA A 295 3.50 -10.63 38.88
N GLU A 296 3.07 -9.43 39.27
CA GLU A 296 1.74 -8.92 38.98
C GLU A 296 1.57 -8.57 37.50
N ILE A 297 2.58 -7.97 36.88
CA ILE A 297 2.60 -7.75 35.42
C ILE A 297 2.40 -9.07 34.68
N GLY A 298 3.14 -10.12 35.07
CA GLY A 298 2.95 -11.44 34.47
C GLY A 298 1.51 -11.92 34.50
N ARG A 299 0.85 -11.77 35.66
CA ARG A 299 -0.59 -12.13 35.80
C ARG A 299 -1.51 -11.27 34.95
N GLN A 300 -1.31 -9.95 34.95
CA GLN A 300 -2.16 -9.02 34.20
C GLN A 300 -2.09 -9.25 32.69
N VAL A 301 -0.96 -9.68 32.17
CA VAL A 301 -0.82 -9.97 30.74
C VAL A 301 -1.17 -11.43 30.39
N GLY A 302 -1.68 -12.21 31.33
CA GLY A 302 -2.25 -13.54 31.07
C GLY A 302 -1.31 -14.72 31.32
N PHE A 303 -0.22 -14.57 32.11
CA PHE A 303 0.57 -15.70 32.56
C PHE A 303 0.07 -16.18 33.94
N SER A 304 -0.27 -17.45 34.02
CA SER A 304 -0.70 -18.08 35.27
C SER A 304 0.42 -18.19 36.31
N ASP A 305 1.68 -18.28 35.86
CA ASP A 305 2.86 -18.42 36.73
C ASP A 305 3.90 -17.34 36.42
N ALA A 306 4.35 -16.64 37.46
CA ALA A 306 5.33 -15.55 37.37
C ALA A 306 6.74 -16.03 37.01
N GLY A 307 7.10 -17.25 37.42
CA GLY A 307 8.38 -17.89 37.07
C GLY A 307 8.43 -18.23 35.58
N TYR A 308 7.34 -18.81 35.08
CA TYR A 308 7.17 -19.08 33.66
C TYR A 308 7.19 -17.78 32.83
N PHE A 309 6.47 -16.73 33.26
CA PHE A 309 6.57 -15.41 32.65
C PHE A 309 8.02 -14.93 32.53
N SER A 310 8.77 -14.95 33.63
CA SER A 310 10.16 -14.49 33.65
C SER A 310 11.07 -15.29 32.73
N THR A 311 10.82 -16.59 32.61
CA THR A 311 11.56 -17.50 31.72
C THR A 311 11.27 -17.19 30.26
N VAL A 312 9.99 -17.06 29.89
CA VAL A 312 9.57 -16.71 28.52
C VAL A 312 10.06 -15.34 28.13
N PHE A 313 9.92 -14.34 29.01
CA PHE A 313 10.40 -12.99 28.76
C PHE A 313 11.91 -12.96 28.50
N ARG A 314 12.71 -13.64 29.36
CA ARG A 314 14.16 -13.74 29.15
C ARG A 314 14.54 -14.45 27.84
N ARG A 315 13.79 -15.48 27.46
CA ARG A 315 14.01 -16.19 26.21
C ARG A 315 13.86 -15.27 24.99
N HIS A 316 12.86 -14.36 25.01
CA HIS A 316 12.58 -13.42 23.93
C HIS A 316 13.46 -12.17 23.97
N GLU A 317 13.54 -11.51 25.13
CA GLU A 317 14.24 -10.23 25.26
C GLU A 317 15.73 -10.36 25.64
N LYS A 318 16.21 -11.60 25.89
CA LYS A 318 17.59 -11.95 26.31
C LYS A 318 17.99 -11.41 27.69
N ILE A 319 17.14 -10.67 28.37
CA ILE A 319 17.31 -10.14 29.72
C ILE A 319 16.07 -10.42 30.58
N SER A 320 16.19 -10.36 31.91
CA SER A 320 15.06 -10.57 32.80
C SER A 320 14.09 -9.38 32.76
N PRO A 321 12.80 -9.57 33.14
CA PRO A 321 11.85 -8.46 33.27
C PRO A 321 12.33 -7.35 34.20
N ALA A 322 12.97 -7.70 35.33
CA ALA A 322 13.51 -6.72 36.28
C ALA A 322 14.66 -5.92 35.67
N GLU A 323 15.57 -6.56 34.98
CA GLU A 323 16.66 -5.91 34.27
C GLU A 323 16.15 -5.03 33.13
N TYR A 324 15.13 -5.48 32.38
CA TYR A 324 14.47 -4.70 31.33
C TYR A 324 13.89 -3.40 31.91
N ARG A 325 13.20 -3.48 33.05
CA ARG A 325 12.67 -2.32 33.78
C ARG A 325 13.78 -1.34 34.15
N LYS A 326 14.84 -1.86 34.78
CA LYS A 326 15.98 -1.05 35.23
C LYS A 326 16.59 -0.25 34.08
N ARG A 327 16.99 -0.92 33.00
CA ARG A 327 17.62 -0.30 31.83
C ARG A 327 16.76 0.78 31.17
N ASN A 328 15.46 0.51 31.04
CA ASN A 328 14.57 1.48 30.40
C ASN A 328 14.26 2.68 31.28
N ARG A 329 14.30 2.57 32.61
CA ARG A 329 14.08 3.71 33.51
C ARG A 329 15.31 4.58 33.65
N GLU A 330 16.49 4.01 33.73
CA GLU A 330 17.76 4.77 33.73
C GLU A 330 17.86 5.64 32.48
N PHE A 331 17.53 5.09 31.31
CA PHE A 331 17.57 5.86 30.04
C PHE A 331 16.67 7.10 30.03
N TYR A 332 15.53 7.08 30.73
CA TYR A 332 14.63 8.25 30.81
C TYR A 332 15.00 9.22 31.94
N ALA A 333 15.65 8.74 33.01
CA ALA A 333 16.11 9.61 34.10
C ALA A 333 17.27 10.52 33.66
N ASP A 334 18.09 10.05 32.72
CA ASP A 334 19.23 10.81 32.18
C ASP A 334 18.82 11.85 31.11
N GLN A 335 17.53 11.92 30.74
CA GLN A 335 17.01 12.87 29.75
C GLN A 335 16.17 14.01 30.34
N ILE A 336 15.98 14.03 31.66
CA ILE A 336 15.30 15.08 32.44
C ILE A 336 16.31 15.88 33.22
#